data_67266054664dd518619a34e144533401
#
_entry.id   67266054664dd518619a34e144533401
#
_cell.length_a   1.000
_cell.length_b   1.000
_cell.length_c   1.000
_cell.angle_alpha   90.00
_cell.angle_beta   90.00
_cell.angle_gamma   90.00
#
_symmetry.space_group_name_H-M   'P 1'
#
loop_
_entity.id
_entity.type
_entity.pdbx_description
1 polymer ?
#
loop_
_entity_poly.entity_id
_entity_poly.type
_entity_poly.pdbx_seq_one_letter_code
_entity_poly.pdbx_strand_id
1 'polypeptide(L)'
;MIAYTSLFHAIFNKKGINYFHFNDNAETIFIDGEEKAWELAECIDEYWRGVMTPEKANIIFLIGLRNRIEHRSLPAIDLAVCGECQSALINFENILVEEFGDEHALATSLAIAMQLTRVSEQAQIDALKQMQKENYKVVREYMETYRNDLGNDLVESQKYRIRAFLVPKLGNHASSSDMAIEFINVSKLTEEERENYEQGVAFIKGVENPFKLRPSKVVEALAKKILDFNMALHTKCWKYYEARPREIERNFKGEYSGFVEGFEGYLYTQQWVKFLTTELKNPEKLSQIRRQTI
;
A
#
# COMPACT_ATOMS: atom_id res chain seq x y z
N MET A 1 20.30 9.60 4.29
CA MET A 1 20.87 10.91 3.87
C MET A 1 22.39 10.88 3.93
N ILE A 2 23.05 10.55 5.06
CA ILE A 2 24.53 10.49 5.16
C ILE A 2 25.14 9.63 4.05
N ALA A 3 24.60 8.44 3.79
CA ALA A 3 25.08 7.56 2.72
C ALA A 3 25.06 8.24 1.33
N TYR A 4 24.03 9.01 1.02
CA TYR A 4 23.97 9.78 -0.23
C TYR A 4 25.06 10.86 -0.32
N THR A 5 25.30 11.58 0.79
CA THR A 5 26.42 12.57 0.82
C THR A 5 27.74 11.90 0.52
N SER A 6 28.02 10.76 1.19
CA SER A 6 29.25 10.00 0.96
C SER A 6 29.34 9.45 -0.47
N LEU A 7 28.22 9.00 -1.06
CA LEU A 7 28.16 8.53 -2.43
C LEU A 7 28.53 9.66 -3.42
N PHE A 8 27.93 10.84 -3.26
CA PHE A 8 28.22 11.97 -4.14
C PHE A 8 29.65 12.48 -3.97
N HIS A 9 30.17 12.55 -2.74
CA HIS A 9 31.59 12.88 -2.53
C HIS A 9 32.53 11.89 -3.24
N ALA A 10 32.22 10.58 -3.18
CA ALA A 10 32.99 9.56 -3.88
C ALA A 10 32.92 9.75 -5.41
N ILE A 11 31.72 10.09 -5.96
CA ILE A 11 31.54 10.39 -7.39
C ILE A 11 32.32 11.62 -7.80
N PHE A 12 32.25 12.69 -7.03
CA PHE A 12 32.97 13.93 -7.33
C PHE A 12 34.49 13.72 -7.28
N ASN A 13 34.98 12.98 -6.29
CA ASN A 13 36.37 12.60 -6.20
C ASN A 13 36.83 11.82 -7.43
N LYS A 14 36.03 10.79 -7.84
CA LYS A 14 36.30 10.03 -9.08
C LYS A 14 36.34 10.90 -10.34
N LYS A 15 35.42 11.90 -10.41
CA LYS A 15 35.30 12.83 -11.55
C LYS A 15 36.28 14.02 -11.47
N GLY A 16 37.07 14.15 -10.42
CA GLY A 16 37.98 15.29 -10.21
C GLY A 16 37.25 16.61 -9.94
N ILE A 17 36.02 16.55 -9.45
CA ILE A 17 35.23 17.73 -9.07
C ILE A 17 35.59 18.09 -7.63
N ASN A 18 36.01 19.35 -7.43
CA ASN A 18 36.24 19.85 -6.09
C ASN A 18 34.91 20.18 -5.42
N TYR A 19 34.61 19.51 -4.30
CA TYR A 19 33.37 19.64 -3.55
C TYR A 19 33.57 20.26 -2.17
N PHE A 20 34.62 21.06 -1.99
CA PHE A 20 34.87 21.81 -0.76
C PHE A 20 34.42 23.25 -0.91
N HIS A 21 34.12 23.89 0.24
CA HIS A 21 33.77 25.30 0.28
C HIS A 21 35.02 26.18 0.30
N PHE A 22 34.94 27.31 -0.39
CA PHE A 22 35.98 28.32 -0.44
C PHE A 22 35.46 29.64 0.12
N ASN A 23 36.33 30.41 0.76
CA ASN A 23 36.04 31.77 1.15
C ASN A 23 36.21 32.74 -0.07
N ASP A 24 35.92 34.02 0.14
CA ASP A 24 35.99 35.05 -0.89
C ASP A 24 37.40 35.21 -1.46
N ASN A 25 38.44 34.74 -0.77
CA ASN A 25 39.84 34.74 -1.20
C ASN A 25 40.25 33.45 -1.91
N ALA A 26 39.31 32.57 -2.24
CA ALA A 26 39.55 31.25 -2.83
C ALA A 26 40.38 30.29 -1.95
N GLU A 27 40.37 30.47 -0.64
CA GLU A 27 40.99 29.55 0.32
C GLU A 27 39.95 28.58 0.84
N THR A 28 40.34 27.31 1.01
CA THR A 28 39.45 26.30 1.56
C THR A 28 38.97 26.65 2.98
N ILE A 29 37.67 26.51 3.24
CA ILE A 29 37.06 26.71 4.56
C ILE A 29 37.29 25.45 5.39
N PHE A 30 37.77 25.61 6.63
CA PHE A 30 37.95 24.53 7.60
C PHE A 30 36.95 24.66 8.71
N ILE A 31 36.42 23.50 9.18
CA ILE A 31 35.61 23.36 10.37
C ILE A 31 36.20 22.23 11.21
N ASP A 32 36.50 22.48 12.46
CA ASP A 32 37.13 21.52 13.40
C ASP A 32 38.41 20.86 12.89
N GLY A 33 39.16 21.56 12.03
CA GLY A 33 40.42 21.10 11.44
C GLY A 33 40.28 20.30 10.14
N GLU A 34 39.07 20.06 9.68
CA GLU A 34 38.75 19.37 8.42
C GLU A 34 38.24 20.35 7.37
N GLU A 35 38.49 20.07 6.09
CA GLU A 35 37.97 20.84 4.97
C GLU A 35 36.45 20.75 4.94
N LYS A 36 35.77 21.89 4.88
CA LYS A 36 34.28 21.91 4.80
C LYS A 36 33.83 21.41 3.44
N ALA A 37 33.35 20.16 3.38
CA ALA A 37 32.77 19.60 2.18
C ALA A 37 31.30 20.04 1.99
N TRP A 38 30.82 19.97 0.75
CA TRP A 38 29.44 20.23 0.39
C TRP A 38 28.46 19.33 1.16
N GLU A 39 27.36 19.90 1.57
CA GLU A 39 26.24 19.13 2.11
C GLU A 39 25.43 18.45 1.01
N LEU A 40 24.52 17.58 1.37
CA LEU A 40 23.74 16.81 0.40
C LEU A 40 22.97 17.68 -0.60
N ALA A 41 22.43 18.82 -0.18
CA ALA A 41 21.69 19.73 -1.06
C ALA A 41 22.56 20.25 -2.21
N GLU A 42 23.79 20.67 -1.91
CA GLU A 42 24.76 21.16 -2.90
C GLU A 42 25.22 20.02 -3.82
N CYS A 43 25.47 18.85 -3.25
CA CYS A 43 25.85 17.67 -4.01
C CYS A 43 24.80 17.27 -5.06
N ILE A 44 23.53 17.25 -4.71
CA ILE A 44 22.44 16.89 -5.64
C ILE A 44 22.24 17.96 -6.70
N ASP A 45 22.45 19.23 -6.38
CA ASP A 45 22.35 20.31 -7.37
C ASP A 45 23.47 20.22 -8.41
N GLU A 46 24.70 19.94 -8.00
CA GLU A 46 25.83 19.73 -8.91
C GLU A 46 25.65 18.46 -9.75
N TYR A 47 25.25 17.34 -9.12
CA TYR A 47 25.13 16.05 -9.82
C TYR A 47 24.10 16.12 -10.96
N TRP A 48 22.94 16.71 -10.73
CA TRP A 48 21.89 16.87 -11.74
C TRP A 48 21.94 18.21 -12.49
N ARG A 49 22.94 19.05 -12.22
CA ARG A 49 23.17 20.33 -12.92
C ARG A 49 21.91 21.18 -13.05
N GLY A 50 21.17 21.33 -11.98
CA GLY A 50 19.94 22.10 -11.93
C GLY A 50 18.69 21.42 -12.54
N VAL A 51 18.83 20.28 -13.22
CA VAL A 51 17.68 19.57 -13.78
C VAL A 51 16.90 18.88 -12.67
N MET A 52 15.58 19.05 -12.66
CA MET A 52 14.70 18.33 -11.73
C MET A 52 14.33 16.96 -12.31
N THR A 53 14.91 15.90 -11.74
CA THR A 53 14.58 14.51 -12.06
C THR A 53 13.75 13.90 -10.93
N PRO A 54 13.03 12.79 -11.16
CA PRO A 54 12.30 12.11 -10.10
C PRO A 54 13.18 11.68 -8.93
N GLU A 55 14.42 11.24 -9.18
CA GLU A 55 15.40 10.87 -8.16
C GLU A 55 15.80 12.08 -7.32
N LYS A 56 16.14 13.20 -8.00
CA LYS A 56 16.44 14.46 -7.32
C LYS A 56 15.28 14.92 -6.45
N ALA A 57 14.07 14.92 -7.01
CA ALA A 57 12.85 15.29 -6.29
C ALA A 57 12.61 14.41 -5.07
N ASN A 58 12.84 13.10 -5.18
CA ASN A 58 12.73 12.17 -4.07
C ASN A 58 13.68 12.53 -2.92
N ILE A 59 14.95 12.79 -3.22
CA ILE A 59 15.94 13.14 -2.21
C ILE A 59 15.62 14.49 -1.56
N ILE A 60 15.25 15.51 -2.33
CA ILE A 60 14.86 16.84 -1.80
C ILE A 60 13.65 16.71 -0.88
N PHE A 61 12.65 15.92 -1.29
CA PHE A 61 11.48 15.63 -0.44
C PHE A 61 11.90 15.06 0.92
N LEU A 62 12.77 14.06 0.91
CA LEU A 62 13.23 13.41 2.14
C LEU A 62 14.11 14.33 3.02
N ILE A 63 14.93 15.20 2.42
CA ILE A 63 15.69 16.23 3.17
C ILE A 63 14.70 17.16 3.88
N GLY A 64 13.73 17.70 3.15
CA GLY A 64 12.75 18.63 3.71
C GLY A 64 11.85 17.98 4.76
N LEU A 65 11.52 16.70 4.58
CA LEU A 65 10.77 15.92 5.57
C LEU A 65 11.60 15.75 6.86
N ARG A 66 12.85 15.28 6.75
CA ARG A 66 13.76 15.11 7.87
C ARG A 66 13.85 16.38 8.72
N ASN A 67 14.06 17.52 8.09
CA ASN A 67 14.19 18.81 8.79
C ASN A 67 12.93 19.18 9.61
N ARG A 68 11.77 18.62 9.25
CA ARG A 68 10.49 18.86 9.95
C ARG A 68 10.20 17.88 11.06
N ILE A 69 10.77 16.67 10.98
CA ILE A 69 10.51 15.60 11.96
C ILE A 69 11.63 15.44 13.00
N GLU A 70 12.83 15.99 12.77
CA GLU A 70 14.03 15.74 13.57
C GLU A 70 13.84 15.91 15.08
N HIS A 71 12.96 16.84 15.48
CA HIS A 71 12.65 17.10 16.88
C HIS A 71 11.22 16.69 17.28
N ARG A 72 10.57 15.82 16.51
CA ARG A 72 9.17 15.40 16.72
C ARG A 72 9.05 13.90 16.71
N SER A 73 8.33 13.36 17.69
CA SER A 73 7.93 11.94 17.66
C SER A 73 6.66 11.79 16.84
N LEU A 74 6.79 11.28 15.61
CA LEU A 74 5.70 11.13 14.64
C LEU A 74 5.64 9.70 14.08
N PRO A 75 5.31 8.69 14.90
CA PRO A 75 5.41 7.28 14.51
C PRO A 75 4.49 6.87 13.33
N ALA A 76 3.44 7.66 13.05
CA ALA A 76 2.54 7.35 11.94
C ALA A 76 3.06 7.79 10.57
N ILE A 77 4.18 8.52 10.52
CA ILE A 77 4.71 9.05 9.25
C ILE A 77 5.31 7.97 8.37
N ASP A 78 5.83 6.90 8.98
CA ASP A 78 6.52 5.82 8.29
C ASP A 78 5.64 5.19 7.19
N LEU A 79 4.34 5.01 7.46
CA LEU A 79 3.39 4.50 6.47
C LEU A 79 3.12 5.49 5.33
N ALA A 80 3.15 6.79 5.62
CA ALA A 80 2.84 7.83 4.65
C ALA A 80 3.98 8.08 3.65
N VAL A 81 5.23 7.73 4.02
CA VAL A 81 6.44 7.99 3.22
C VAL A 81 7.23 6.73 2.86
N CYS A 82 6.69 5.56 3.16
CA CYS A 82 7.35 4.28 2.87
C CYS A 82 7.75 4.16 1.39
N GLY A 83 6.87 4.60 0.47
CA GLY A 83 7.14 4.56 -0.96
C GLY A 83 8.31 5.46 -1.39
N GLU A 84 8.41 6.65 -0.84
CA GLU A 84 9.52 7.57 -1.09
C GLU A 84 10.84 7.06 -0.49
N CYS A 85 10.79 6.46 0.69
CA CYS A 85 11.97 5.83 1.30
C CYS A 85 12.46 4.63 0.49
N GLN A 86 11.55 3.79 0.01
CA GLN A 86 11.90 2.64 -0.83
C GLN A 86 12.50 3.09 -2.16
N SER A 87 11.94 4.12 -2.80
CA SER A 87 12.52 4.71 -4.01
C SER A 87 13.93 5.25 -3.76
N ALA A 88 14.15 5.91 -2.61
CA ALA A 88 15.49 6.40 -2.27
C ALA A 88 16.52 5.27 -2.16
N LEU A 89 16.18 4.14 -1.58
CA LEU A 89 17.10 3.00 -1.50
C LEU A 89 17.46 2.45 -2.88
N ILE A 90 16.46 2.28 -3.75
CA ILE A 90 16.68 1.79 -5.12
C ILE A 90 17.46 2.80 -5.95
N ASN A 91 17.15 4.09 -5.85
CA ASN A 91 17.89 5.14 -6.55
C ASN A 91 19.35 5.20 -6.10
N PHE A 92 19.60 5.00 -4.80
CA PHE A 92 20.96 4.93 -4.27
C PHE A 92 21.75 3.81 -4.93
N GLU A 93 21.21 2.60 -4.99
CA GLU A 93 21.84 1.45 -5.62
C GLU A 93 22.05 1.68 -7.11
N ASN A 94 21.05 2.20 -7.83
CA ASN A 94 21.16 2.48 -9.25
C ASN A 94 22.29 3.49 -9.55
N ILE A 95 22.39 4.59 -8.78
CA ILE A 95 23.47 5.57 -8.93
C ILE A 95 24.83 4.94 -8.59
N LEU A 96 24.89 4.12 -7.54
CA LEU A 96 26.12 3.44 -7.15
C LEU A 96 26.63 2.52 -8.26
N VAL A 97 25.76 1.71 -8.84
CA VAL A 97 26.07 0.77 -9.92
C VAL A 97 26.42 1.54 -11.22
N GLU A 98 25.65 2.56 -11.56
CA GLU A 98 25.90 3.38 -12.75
C GLU A 98 27.28 4.07 -12.70
N GLU A 99 27.67 4.57 -11.54
CA GLU A 99 28.90 5.32 -11.38
C GLU A 99 30.13 4.45 -11.08
N PHE A 100 29.96 3.32 -10.43
CA PHE A 100 31.10 2.50 -9.95
C PHE A 100 31.13 1.07 -10.51
N GLY A 101 30.05 0.58 -11.11
CA GLY A 101 29.96 -0.74 -11.72
C GLY A 101 29.18 -1.75 -10.89
N ASP A 102 28.78 -2.84 -11.55
CA ASP A 102 27.91 -3.90 -10.98
C ASP A 102 28.54 -4.61 -9.78
N GLU A 103 29.87 -4.62 -9.65
CA GLU A 103 30.59 -5.19 -8.52
C GLU A 103 30.28 -4.49 -7.19
N HIS A 104 29.75 -3.28 -7.25
CA HIS A 104 29.34 -2.48 -6.09
C HIS A 104 27.85 -2.60 -5.78
N ALA A 105 27.09 -3.42 -6.53
CA ALA A 105 25.67 -3.61 -6.29
C ALA A 105 25.42 -4.15 -4.89
N LEU A 106 24.53 -3.48 -4.14
CA LEU A 106 24.17 -3.87 -2.77
C LEU A 106 23.37 -5.17 -2.75
N ALA A 107 22.60 -5.44 -3.80
CA ALA A 107 21.78 -6.67 -3.95
C ALA A 107 22.61 -7.96 -3.90
N THR A 108 23.91 -7.90 -4.22
CA THR A 108 24.82 -9.06 -4.14
C THR A 108 25.24 -9.40 -2.70
N SER A 109 25.19 -8.42 -1.80
CA SER A 109 25.67 -8.52 -0.41
C SER A 109 24.59 -8.40 0.64
N LEU A 110 23.50 -7.73 0.32
CA LEU A 110 22.38 -7.50 1.22
C LEU A 110 21.18 -8.31 0.74
N ALA A 111 20.79 -9.34 1.49
CA ALA A 111 19.45 -9.92 1.34
C ALA A 111 18.43 -8.79 1.49
N ILE A 112 17.46 -8.70 0.56
CA ILE A 112 16.44 -7.67 0.51
C ILE A 112 15.80 -7.52 1.88
N ALA A 113 16.19 -6.50 2.63
CA ALA A 113 15.54 -6.12 3.86
C ALA A 113 14.28 -5.30 3.54
N MET A 114 13.33 -5.89 2.83
CA MET A 114 11.97 -5.39 2.88
C MET A 114 11.41 -5.77 4.25
N GLN A 115 11.54 -4.87 5.19
CA GLN A 115 10.82 -4.99 6.44
C GLN A 115 9.33 -4.73 6.16
N LEU A 116 8.69 -5.77 5.66
CA LEU A 116 7.23 -5.87 5.65
C LEU A 116 6.83 -6.25 7.07
N THR A 117 6.88 -5.27 7.97
CA THR A 117 6.21 -5.42 9.24
C THR A 117 4.76 -5.76 8.92
N ARG A 118 4.18 -6.72 9.64
CA ARG A 118 2.74 -6.97 9.61
C ARG A 118 2.03 -5.69 10.02
N VAL A 119 1.74 -4.84 9.05
CA VAL A 119 0.91 -3.67 9.29
C VAL A 119 -0.51 -4.20 9.36
N SER A 120 -1.01 -4.41 10.57
CA SER A 120 -2.41 -4.81 10.76
C SER A 120 -3.31 -3.72 10.19
N GLU A 121 -4.46 -4.10 9.66
CA GLU A 121 -5.49 -3.16 9.19
C GLU A 121 -5.79 -2.08 10.25
N GLN A 122 -5.85 -2.48 11.51
CA GLN A 122 -6.06 -1.57 12.63
C GLN A 122 -4.91 -0.58 12.78
N ALA A 123 -3.65 -1.01 12.64
CA ALA A 123 -2.50 -0.12 12.72
C ALA A 123 -2.48 0.90 11.56
N GLN A 124 -2.92 0.52 10.36
CA GLN A 124 -3.08 1.46 9.24
C GLN A 124 -4.17 2.50 9.52
N ILE A 125 -5.33 2.07 10.00
CA ILE A 125 -6.43 2.97 10.38
C ILE A 125 -5.98 3.95 11.47
N ASP A 126 -5.28 3.45 12.48
CA ASP A 126 -4.81 4.28 13.59
C ASP A 126 -3.71 5.25 13.15
N ALA A 127 -2.82 4.85 12.24
CA ALA A 127 -1.83 5.74 11.63
C ALA A 127 -2.51 6.85 10.81
N LEU A 128 -3.50 6.52 9.98
CA LEU A 128 -4.27 7.51 9.22
C LEU A 128 -5.01 8.49 10.14
N LYS A 129 -5.60 8.01 11.23
CA LYS A 129 -6.24 8.89 12.24
C LYS A 129 -5.22 9.78 12.93
N GLN A 130 -4.03 9.25 13.26
CA GLN A 130 -2.96 10.04 13.85
C GLN A 130 -2.46 11.13 12.91
N MET A 131 -2.32 10.83 11.61
CA MET A 131 -1.93 11.81 10.60
C MET A 131 -2.90 13.00 10.50
N GLN A 132 -4.14 12.88 10.96
CA GLN A 132 -5.11 13.98 11.01
C GLN A 132 -4.95 14.89 12.23
N LYS A 133 -4.15 14.51 13.23
CA LYS A 133 -3.95 15.32 14.42
C LYS A 133 -3.14 16.58 14.11
N GLU A 134 -3.31 17.60 14.97
CA GLU A 134 -2.67 18.91 14.79
C GLU A 134 -1.13 18.85 14.81
N ASN A 135 -0.54 17.96 15.61
CA ASN A 135 0.92 17.79 15.66
C ASN A 135 1.53 17.28 14.34
N TYR A 136 0.73 16.68 13.45
CA TYR A 136 1.15 16.27 12.11
C TYR A 136 0.91 17.33 11.04
N LYS A 137 0.23 18.43 11.35
CA LYS A 137 -0.18 19.44 10.37
C LYS A 137 0.98 19.94 9.51
N VAL A 138 2.06 20.36 10.12
CA VAL A 138 3.24 20.92 9.40
C VAL A 138 3.84 19.91 8.43
N VAL A 139 3.88 18.64 8.83
CA VAL A 139 4.42 17.58 7.97
C VAL A 139 3.45 17.24 6.84
N ARG A 140 2.17 17.13 7.14
CA ARG A 140 1.12 16.88 6.14
C ARG A 140 1.07 17.97 5.10
N GLU A 141 1.03 19.24 5.53
CA GLU A 141 1.06 20.40 4.62
C GLU A 141 2.30 20.39 3.73
N TYR A 142 3.47 20.08 4.28
CA TYR A 142 4.69 19.95 3.49
C TYR A 142 4.58 18.84 2.43
N MET A 143 4.12 17.65 2.82
CA MET A 143 4.00 16.52 1.90
C MET A 143 3.01 16.82 0.76
N GLU A 144 1.88 17.42 1.08
CA GLU A 144 0.85 17.80 0.11
C GLU A 144 1.34 18.90 -0.83
N THR A 145 1.88 19.99 -0.27
CA THR A 145 2.41 21.12 -1.05
C THR A 145 3.51 20.66 -1.98
N TYR A 146 4.51 19.95 -1.46
CA TYR A 146 5.64 19.49 -2.25
C TYR A 146 5.21 18.59 -3.42
N ARG A 147 4.29 17.64 -3.17
CA ARG A 147 3.77 16.74 -4.23
C ARG A 147 2.94 17.50 -5.27
N ASN A 148 2.17 18.49 -4.86
CA ASN A 148 1.37 19.31 -5.78
C ASN A 148 2.26 20.20 -6.65
N ASP A 149 3.32 20.80 -6.08
CA ASP A 149 4.23 21.70 -6.79
C ASP A 149 5.12 20.95 -7.78
N LEU A 150 5.39 19.68 -7.54
CA LEU A 150 6.30 18.88 -8.36
C LEU A 150 5.74 18.53 -9.75
N GLY A 151 4.43 18.48 -9.89
CA GLY A 151 3.75 18.04 -11.11
C GLY A 151 3.58 16.53 -11.22
N ASN A 152 2.55 16.11 -11.93
CA ASN A 152 2.13 14.72 -12.01
C ASN A 152 3.21 13.78 -12.58
N ASP A 153 3.91 14.20 -13.63
CA ASP A 153 4.90 13.36 -14.31
C ASP A 153 6.04 12.90 -13.38
N LEU A 154 6.48 13.78 -12.48
CA LEU A 154 7.51 13.46 -11.51
C LEU A 154 6.94 12.64 -10.34
N VAL A 155 5.76 13.02 -9.83
CA VAL A 155 5.12 12.34 -8.68
C VAL A 155 4.70 10.91 -9.02
N GLU A 156 4.30 10.64 -10.26
CA GLU A 156 3.90 9.31 -10.74
C GLU A 156 5.12 8.39 -11.00
N SER A 157 6.31 8.94 -11.09
CA SER A 157 7.51 8.15 -11.34
C SER A 157 7.86 7.24 -10.16
N GLN A 158 8.18 5.96 -10.44
CA GLN A 158 8.68 5.02 -9.42
C GLN A 158 10.02 5.46 -8.81
N LYS A 159 10.79 6.28 -9.52
CA LYS A 159 12.04 6.87 -9.01
C LYS A 159 11.79 7.97 -7.97
N TYR A 160 10.59 8.59 -7.98
CA TYR A 160 10.16 9.49 -6.92
C TYR A 160 9.50 8.72 -5.77
N ARG A 161 8.54 7.85 -6.07
CA ARG A 161 7.79 7.08 -5.08
C ARG A 161 7.32 5.73 -5.62
N ILE A 162 7.68 4.65 -4.95
CA ILE A 162 7.12 3.34 -5.23
C ILE A 162 5.73 3.24 -4.59
N ARG A 163 4.76 2.82 -5.38
CA ARG A 163 3.43 2.44 -4.92
C ARG A 163 3.34 0.93 -5.00
N ALA A 164 3.19 0.27 -3.86
CA ALA A 164 2.97 -1.16 -3.79
C ALA A 164 1.53 -1.44 -3.38
N PHE A 165 0.85 -2.24 -4.17
CA PHE A 165 -0.46 -2.77 -3.82
C PHE A 165 -0.26 -4.18 -3.26
N LEU A 166 -0.76 -4.41 -2.05
CA LEU A 166 -0.81 -5.75 -1.49
C LEU A 166 -2.05 -6.44 -2.07
N VAL A 167 -1.85 -7.30 -3.06
CA VAL A 167 -2.93 -8.13 -3.60
C VAL A 167 -2.92 -9.43 -2.80
N PRO A 168 -3.97 -9.72 -2.01
CA PRO A 168 -4.06 -10.99 -1.31
C PRO A 168 -4.21 -12.11 -2.36
N LYS A 169 -3.18 -12.91 -2.54
CA LYS A 169 -3.24 -14.12 -3.35
C LYS A 169 -3.79 -15.26 -2.48
N LEU A 170 -5.00 -15.69 -2.78
CA LEU A 170 -5.62 -16.85 -2.10
C LEU A 170 -4.96 -18.13 -2.65
N GLY A 171 -4.03 -18.69 -1.91
CA GLY A 171 -3.51 -20.02 -2.17
C GLY A 171 -4.49 -21.11 -1.72
N ASN A 172 -4.58 -22.21 -2.47
CA ASN A 172 -5.46 -23.34 -2.16
C ASN A 172 -4.99 -24.17 -0.93
N HIS A 173 -3.80 -23.89 -0.39
CA HIS A 173 -3.23 -24.54 0.77
C HIS A 173 -2.66 -23.53 1.76
N ALA A 174 -2.90 -23.75 3.06
CA ALA A 174 -2.39 -22.91 4.15
C ALA A 174 -0.83 -22.83 4.21
N SER A 175 -0.14 -23.72 3.51
CA SER A 175 1.33 -23.77 3.43
C SER A 175 1.90 -23.06 2.20
N SER A 176 1.09 -22.48 1.32
CA SER A 176 1.56 -22.00 0.01
C SER A 176 2.16 -20.61 0.01
N SER A 177 1.83 -19.76 0.94
CA SER A 177 2.51 -18.47 1.22
C SER A 177 1.76 -17.71 2.31
N ASP A 178 2.50 -17.12 3.25
CA ASP A 178 1.91 -16.22 4.25
C ASP A 178 1.62 -14.83 3.67
N MET A 179 2.31 -14.46 2.58
CA MET A 179 2.11 -13.19 1.86
C MET A 179 2.74 -13.28 0.46
N ALA A 180 2.00 -12.86 -0.56
CA ALA A 180 2.54 -12.63 -1.90
C ALA A 180 2.53 -11.13 -2.19
N ILE A 181 3.69 -10.58 -2.61
CA ILE A 181 3.81 -9.20 -3.06
C ILE A 181 4.20 -9.24 -4.52
N GLU A 182 3.41 -8.58 -5.34
CA GLU A 182 3.72 -8.38 -6.74
C GLU A 182 3.96 -6.89 -6.99
N PHE A 183 5.14 -6.55 -7.51
CA PHE A 183 5.46 -5.20 -7.95
C PHE A 183 4.96 -5.02 -9.38
N ILE A 184 3.96 -4.17 -9.55
CA ILE A 184 3.38 -3.90 -10.85
C ILE A 184 3.90 -2.56 -11.36
N ASN A 185 4.50 -2.58 -12.56
CA ASN A 185 4.88 -1.35 -13.21
C ASN A 185 3.64 -0.70 -13.84
N VAL A 186 3.09 0.30 -13.14
CA VAL A 186 1.86 1.00 -13.53
C VAL A 186 1.95 1.61 -14.93
N SER A 187 3.13 1.98 -15.40
CA SER A 187 3.33 2.55 -16.75
C SER A 187 3.23 1.51 -17.89
N LYS A 188 3.24 0.22 -17.56
CA LYS A 188 3.10 -0.89 -18.50
C LYS A 188 1.72 -1.54 -18.49
N LEU A 189 0.83 -1.09 -17.61
CA LEU A 189 -0.54 -1.60 -17.54
C LEU A 189 -1.38 -1.04 -18.69
N THR A 190 -2.23 -1.90 -19.26
CA THR A 190 -3.31 -1.47 -20.13
C THR A 190 -4.34 -0.67 -19.34
N GLU A 191 -5.19 0.12 -20.01
CA GLU A 191 -6.24 0.91 -19.37
C GLU A 191 -7.21 0.02 -18.57
N GLU A 192 -7.56 -1.16 -19.11
CA GLU A 192 -8.42 -2.15 -18.45
C GLU A 192 -7.76 -2.75 -17.19
N GLU A 193 -6.46 -3.05 -17.24
CA GLU A 193 -5.70 -3.49 -16.07
C GLU A 193 -5.59 -2.38 -15.02
N ARG A 194 -5.38 -1.13 -15.46
CA ARG A 194 -5.33 0.04 -14.58
C ARG A 194 -6.65 0.25 -13.85
N GLU A 195 -7.80 0.21 -14.55
CA GLU A 195 -9.13 0.28 -13.94
C GLU A 195 -9.37 -0.86 -12.94
N ASN A 196 -8.94 -2.07 -13.26
CA ASN A 196 -9.04 -3.22 -12.35
C ASN A 196 -8.18 -3.03 -11.09
N TYR A 197 -6.99 -2.44 -11.22
CA TYR A 197 -6.13 -2.14 -10.07
C TYR A 197 -6.63 -0.92 -9.29
N GLU A 198 -7.18 0.09 -9.94
CA GLU A 198 -7.83 1.24 -9.27
C GLU A 198 -9.09 0.81 -8.51
N GLN A 199 -9.87 -0.11 -9.05
CA GLN A 199 -10.96 -0.77 -8.32
C GLN A 199 -10.42 -1.59 -7.15
N GLY A 200 -9.29 -2.28 -7.30
CA GLY A 200 -8.59 -2.97 -6.21
C GLY A 200 -8.13 -2.01 -5.10
N VAL A 201 -7.67 -0.82 -5.45
CA VAL A 201 -7.31 0.25 -4.48
C VAL A 201 -8.54 0.82 -3.79
N ALA A 202 -9.66 0.95 -4.50
CA ALA A 202 -10.94 1.29 -3.89
C ALA A 202 -11.42 0.20 -2.91
N PHE A 203 -11.06 -1.08 -3.15
CA PHE A 203 -11.27 -2.20 -2.21
C PHE A 203 -10.46 -2.03 -0.91
N ILE A 204 -9.23 -1.54 -0.99
CA ILE A 204 -8.42 -1.21 0.21
C ILE A 204 -9.00 0.01 0.95
N LYS A 205 -9.73 0.89 0.28
CA LYS A 205 -10.40 2.06 0.87
C LYS A 205 -11.72 1.76 1.59
N GLY A 206 -12.09 0.49 1.77
CA GLY A 206 -13.21 0.16 2.66
C GLY A 206 -14.39 -0.58 2.05
N VAL A 207 -14.20 -1.29 0.96
CA VAL A 207 -15.14 -2.36 0.60
C VAL A 207 -14.57 -3.66 1.15
N GLU A 208 -14.82 -3.90 2.43
CA GLU A 208 -14.82 -5.27 2.92
C GLU A 208 -15.68 -6.09 1.96
N ASN A 209 -15.12 -7.19 1.40
CA ASN A 209 -15.94 -8.12 0.64
C ASN A 209 -17.16 -8.47 1.51
N PRO A 210 -18.36 -7.99 1.19
CA PRO A 210 -19.53 -8.20 2.04
C PRO A 210 -19.89 -9.69 2.14
N PHE A 211 -19.37 -10.51 1.21
CA PHE A 211 -19.63 -11.93 1.11
C PHE A 211 -18.58 -12.73 1.90
N LYS A 212 -18.74 -12.77 3.22
CA LYS A 212 -17.80 -13.43 4.14
C LYS A 212 -18.33 -14.75 4.73
N LEU A 213 -19.64 -14.97 4.68
CA LEU A 213 -20.27 -16.09 5.37
C LEU A 213 -20.48 -17.27 4.45
N ARG A 214 -19.83 -18.40 4.78
CA ARG A 214 -20.16 -19.68 4.16
C ARG A 214 -21.59 -20.08 4.52
N PRO A 215 -22.29 -20.88 3.70
CA PRO A 215 -23.63 -21.39 4.03
C PRO A 215 -23.71 -22.03 5.42
N SER A 216 -22.67 -22.78 5.81
CA SER A 216 -22.58 -23.39 7.14
C SER A 216 -22.56 -22.38 8.29
N LYS A 217 -21.87 -21.22 8.09
CA LYS A 217 -21.82 -20.15 9.09
C LYS A 217 -23.14 -19.38 9.19
N VAL A 218 -23.86 -19.25 8.08
CA VAL A 218 -25.24 -18.72 8.10
C VAL A 218 -26.14 -19.64 8.91
N VAL A 219 -26.07 -20.97 8.68
CA VAL A 219 -26.84 -21.97 9.42
C VAL A 219 -26.49 -21.92 10.91
N GLU A 220 -25.21 -21.91 11.28
CA GLU A 220 -24.75 -21.83 12.67
C GLU A 220 -25.31 -20.59 13.39
N ALA A 221 -25.32 -19.44 12.70
CA ALA A 221 -25.84 -18.20 13.27
C ALA A 221 -27.34 -18.19 13.48
N LEU A 222 -28.08 -18.83 12.57
CA LEU A 222 -29.53 -18.87 12.60
C LEU A 222 -30.10 -20.04 13.46
N ALA A 223 -29.41 -21.16 13.57
CA ALA A 223 -29.79 -22.28 14.41
C ALA A 223 -29.88 -21.90 15.91
N LYS A 224 -29.15 -20.89 16.34
CA LYS A 224 -29.23 -20.32 17.70
C LYS A 224 -30.51 -19.52 17.96
N LYS A 225 -31.21 -19.11 16.89
CA LYS A 225 -32.33 -18.17 16.96
C LYS A 225 -33.66 -18.78 16.45
N ILE A 226 -33.58 -19.77 15.57
CA ILE A 226 -34.71 -20.38 14.88
C ILE A 226 -34.60 -21.88 15.05
N LEU A 227 -35.66 -22.46 15.65
CA LEU A 227 -35.74 -23.90 15.94
C LEU A 227 -35.63 -24.71 14.63
N ASP A 228 -34.76 -25.73 14.64
CA ASP A 228 -34.52 -26.65 13.52
C ASP A 228 -34.02 -26.00 12.24
N PHE A 229 -33.35 -24.83 12.35
CA PHE A 229 -32.70 -24.21 11.19
C PHE A 229 -31.46 -25.01 10.76
N ASN A 230 -31.52 -25.58 9.58
CA ASN A 230 -30.46 -26.44 9.00
C ASN A 230 -30.17 -26.06 7.56
N MET A 231 -29.25 -26.79 6.92
CA MET A 231 -28.81 -26.51 5.54
C MET A 231 -29.94 -26.63 4.52
N ALA A 232 -30.86 -27.61 4.73
CA ALA A 232 -32.02 -27.79 3.85
C ALA A 232 -32.97 -26.57 3.93
N LEU A 233 -33.24 -26.07 5.14
CA LEU A 233 -34.06 -24.88 5.34
C LEU A 233 -33.36 -23.62 4.78
N HIS A 234 -32.06 -23.50 4.97
CA HIS A 234 -31.28 -22.41 4.34
C HIS A 234 -31.39 -22.47 2.81
N THR A 235 -31.34 -23.67 2.22
CA THR A 235 -31.51 -23.84 0.77
C THR A 235 -32.88 -23.40 0.30
N LYS A 236 -33.94 -23.72 1.07
CA LYS A 236 -35.28 -23.23 0.77
C LYS A 236 -35.38 -21.70 0.88
N CYS A 237 -34.74 -21.10 1.89
CA CYS A 237 -34.74 -19.66 2.09
C CYS A 237 -34.09 -18.92 0.90
N TRP A 238 -32.88 -19.30 0.49
CA TRP A 238 -32.23 -18.56 -0.60
C TRP A 238 -32.96 -18.75 -1.94
N LYS A 239 -33.59 -19.88 -2.18
CA LYS A 239 -34.47 -20.11 -3.35
C LYS A 239 -35.74 -19.27 -3.30
N TYR A 240 -36.36 -19.17 -2.12
CA TYR A 240 -37.60 -18.42 -1.91
C TYR A 240 -37.43 -16.92 -2.08
N TYR A 241 -36.32 -16.38 -1.55
CA TYR A 241 -36.02 -14.98 -1.62
C TYR A 241 -35.12 -14.61 -2.81
N GLU A 242 -34.78 -15.56 -3.66
CA GLU A 242 -33.92 -15.40 -4.83
C GLU A 242 -32.57 -14.74 -4.46
N ALA A 243 -32.06 -15.05 -3.25
CA ALA A 243 -30.84 -14.43 -2.73
C ALA A 243 -29.58 -14.76 -3.54
N ARG A 244 -29.65 -15.74 -4.45
CA ARG A 244 -28.61 -16.06 -5.44
C ARG A 244 -29.25 -16.74 -6.67
N PRO A 245 -28.55 -16.75 -7.84
CA PRO A 245 -28.98 -17.53 -9.00
C PRO A 245 -29.05 -19.04 -8.68
N ARG A 246 -29.92 -19.73 -9.39
CA ARG A 246 -30.04 -21.21 -9.31
C ARG A 246 -28.89 -21.91 -9.99
N GLU A 247 -28.42 -21.34 -11.10
CA GLU A 247 -27.22 -21.76 -11.83
C GLU A 247 -25.99 -20.99 -11.36
N ILE A 248 -24.80 -21.50 -11.66
CA ILE A 248 -23.54 -20.86 -11.25
C ILE A 248 -23.26 -19.69 -12.18
N GLU A 249 -23.37 -18.49 -11.66
CA GLU A 249 -22.96 -17.26 -12.31
C GLU A 249 -21.72 -16.67 -11.60
N ARG A 250 -20.55 -16.81 -12.20
CA ARG A 250 -19.27 -16.42 -11.57
C ARG A 250 -19.16 -14.93 -11.24
N ASN A 251 -19.82 -14.06 -11.99
CA ASN A 251 -19.78 -12.61 -11.80
C ASN A 251 -20.94 -12.09 -10.93
N PHE A 252 -21.78 -12.96 -10.37
CA PHE A 252 -22.93 -12.55 -9.59
C PHE A 252 -22.51 -11.89 -8.27
N LYS A 253 -22.99 -10.66 -8.06
CA LYS A 253 -22.90 -9.90 -6.81
C LYS A 253 -24.25 -9.30 -6.51
N GLY A 254 -25.03 -9.96 -5.68
CA GLY A 254 -26.34 -9.49 -5.21
C GLY A 254 -26.26 -8.86 -3.82
N GLU A 255 -27.40 -8.39 -3.31
CA GLU A 255 -27.49 -7.77 -2.00
C GLU A 255 -27.10 -8.73 -0.86
N TYR A 256 -27.51 -9.99 -0.96
CA TYR A 256 -27.37 -10.98 0.12
C TYR A 256 -26.28 -12.01 -0.11
N SER A 257 -25.89 -12.23 -1.36
CA SER A 257 -24.83 -13.19 -1.70
C SER A 257 -24.04 -12.77 -2.95
N GLY A 258 -22.84 -13.31 -3.08
CA GLY A 258 -22.02 -13.16 -4.27
C GLY A 258 -21.19 -14.40 -4.52
N PHE A 259 -20.87 -14.66 -5.78
CA PHE A 259 -19.93 -15.71 -6.14
C PHE A 259 -18.51 -15.27 -5.80
N VAL A 260 -17.76 -16.13 -5.14
CA VAL A 260 -16.37 -15.89 -4.74
C VAL A 260 -15.50 -16.98 -5.34
N GLU A 261 -14.66 -16.60 -6.30
CA GLU A 261 -13.82 -17.54 -7.05
C GLU A 261 -12.91 -18.39 -6.16
N GLY A 262 -12.28 -17.79 -5.16
CA GLY A 262 -11.42 -18.52 -4.22
C GLY A 262 -12.16 -19.55 -3.34
N PHE A 263 -13.49 -19.52 -3.32
CA PHE A 263 -14.34 -20.51 -2.67
C PHE A 263 -15.07 -21.41 -3.68
N GLU A 264 -15.01 -21.07 -4.97
CA GLU A 264 -15.78 -21.69 -6.07
C GLU A 264 -17.28 -21.84 -5.73
N GLY A 265 -17.87 -20.79 -5.17
CA GLY A 265 -19.26 -20.83 -4.73
C GLY A 265 -19.78 -19.53 -4.17
N TYR A 266 -21.03 -19.56 -3.74
CA TYR A 266 -21.68 -18.38 -3.16
C TYR A 266 -21.38 -18.24 -1.68
N LEU A 267 -20.90 -17.07 -1.29
CA LEU A 267 -20.82 -16.61 0.09
C LEU A 267 -21.92 -15.58 0.37
N TYR A 268 -22.27 -15.41 1.64
CA TYR A 268 -23.38 -14.56 2.08
C TYR A 268 -22.90 -13.39 2.91
N THR A 269 -23.74 -12.34 2.95
CA THR A 269 -23.52 -11.15 3.77
C THR A 269 -24.06 -11.31 5.19
N GLN A 270 -23.62 -10.47 6.12
CA GLN A 270 -24.25 -10.34 7.44
C GLN A 270 -25.69 -9.80 7.34
N GLN A 271 -25.98 -9.03 6.29
CA GLN A 271 -27.35 -8.55 6.03
C GLN A 271 -28.30 -9.71 5.76
N TRP A 272 -27.86 -10.76 5.05
CA TRP A 272 -28.65 -11.97 4.85
C TRP A 272 -29.05 -12.64 6.16
N VAL A 273 -28.12 -12.76 7.10
CA VAL A 273 -28.43 -13.32 8.42
C VAL A 273 -29.41 -12.44 9.18
N LYS A 274 -29.26 -11.12 9.14
CA LYS A 274 -30.18 -10.17 9.77
C LYS A 274 -31.57 -10.25 9.14
N PHE A 275 -31.65 -10.25 7.82
CA PHE A 275 -32.87 -10.36 7.05
C PHE A 275 -33.61 -11.63 7.41
N LEU A 276 -32.98 -12.81 7.33
CA LEU A 276 -33.60 -14.08 7.71
C LEU A 276 -34.03 -14.13 9.19
N THR A 277 -33.23 -13.54 10.08
CA THR A 277 -33.60 -13.45 11.50
C THR A 277 -34.92 -12.69 11.70
N THR A 278 -35.18 -11.67 10.91
CA THR A 278 -36.40 -10.85 10.98
C THR A 278 -37.57 -11.55 10.30
N GLU A 279 -37.38 -12.03 9.09
CA GLU A 279 -38.41 -12.63 8.25
C GLU A 279 -38.96 -13.93 8.87
N LEU A 280 -38.09 -14.80 9.38
CA LEU A 280 -38.45 -16.10 9.91
C LEU A 280 -38.96 -16.06 11.37
N LYS A 281 -39.02 -14.88 11.99
CA LYS A 281 -39.78 -14.67 13.23
C LYS A 281 -41.27 -14.80 12.99
N ASN A 282 -41.75 -14.57 11.75
CA ASN A 282 -43.12 -14.77 11.39
C ASN A 282 -43.40 -16.27 11.16
N PRO A 283 -44.28 -16.93 12.00
CA PRO A 283 -44.56 -18.38 11.92
C PRO A 283 -45.17 -18.78 10.57
N GLU A 284 -45.97 -17.90 9.98
CA GLU A 284 -46.67 -18.19 8.72
C GLU A 284 -45.63 -18.26 7.57
N LYS A 285 -44.72 -17.30 7.49
CA LYS A 285 -43.63 -17.29 6.49
C LYS A 285 -42.71 -18.50 6.66
N LEU A 286 -42.34 -18.83 7.90
CA LEU A 286 -41.52 -19.99 8.19
C LEU A 286 -42.23 -21.30 7.75
N SER A 287 -43.53 -21.45 8.02
CA SER A 287 -44.32 -22.59 7.57
C SER A 287 -44.42 -22.66 6.05
N GLN A 288 -44.60 -21.53 5.38
CA GLN A 288 -44.66 -21.45 3.93
C GLN A 288 -43.33 -21.91 3.28
N ILE A 289 -42.21 -21.44 3.80
CA ILE A 289 -40.89 -21.83 3.29
C ILE A 289 -40.59 -23.31 3.57
N ARG A 290 -40.97 -23.83 4.75
CA ARG A 290 -40.81 -25.25 5.09
C ARG A 290 -41.56 -26.19 4.13
N ARG A 291 -42.76 -25.80 3.67
CA ARG A 291 -43.60 -26.58 2.75
C ARG A 291 -43.10 -26.57 1.31
N GLN A 292 -42.19 -25.68 0.93
CA GLN A 292 -41.62 -25.68 -0.43
C GLN A 292 -40.89 -27.00 -0.71
N THR A 293 -41.23 -27.62 -1.85
CA THR A 293 -40.45 -28.73 -2.39
C THR A 293 -39.17 -28.18 -3.01
N ILE A 294 -38.03 -28.78 -2.70
CA ILE A 294 -36.70 -28.31 -3.15
C ILE A 294 -36.53 -28.52 -4.64
#